data_fdc9072b79a8d7b9f370b79dff13bb71
#
_entry.id   fdc9072b79a8d7b9f370b79dff13bb71
#
_cell.length_a   1.000
_cell.length_b   1.000
_cell.length_c   1.000
_cell.angle_alpha   90.00
_cell.angle_beta   90.00
_cell.angle_gamma   90.00
#
_symmetry.space_group_name_H-M   'P 1'
#
loop_
_entity.id
_entity.type
_entity.pdbx_description
1 polymer ?
#
loop_
_entity_poly.entity_id
_entity_poly.type
_entity_poly.pdbx_seq_one_letter_code
_entity_poly.pdbx_strand_id
1 'polypeptide(L)'
;MASVKQARHPATDEITLIDVMGALNDPIRVGLIRVLADDREHGWGELRAPVAKSTLSHHLRVLRDAGVTRTRQEGTRCFVKLRSDDLNARFPGLLTAILDAAHHDDVGSHVGLADDSPTA
;
A
#
# COMPACT_ATOMS: atom_id res chain seq x y z
N MET A 1 15.17 27.60 -5.06
CA MET A 1 14.52 26.83 -4.00
C MET A 1 14.02 25.51 -4.54
N ALA A 2 14.49 24.45 -3.97
CA ALA A 2 14.05 23.15 -4.41
C ALA A 2 12.73 22.81 -3.71
N SER A 3 11.67 22.66 -4.45
CA SER A 3 10.44 22.13 -3.91
C SER A 3 10.51 20.62 -3.92
N VAL A 4 10.00 20.00 -2.89
CA VAL A 4 9.88 18.54 -2.85
C VAL A 4 8.86 18.14 -3.91
N LYS A 5 9.30 17.32 -4.85
CA LYS A 5 8.44 16.86 -5.92
C LYS A 5 7.60 15.69 -5.40
N GLN A 6 6.30 15.91 -5.32
CA GLN A 6 5.39 14.86 -4.89
C GLN A 6 5.29 13.76 -5.97
N ALA A 7 5.07 12.55 -5.53
CA ALA A 7 4.88 11.42 -6.44
C ALA A 7 3.62 11.64 -7.27
N ARG A 8 3.70 11.26 -8.55
CA ARG A 8 2.55 11.33 -9.43
C ARG A 8 1.63 10.15 -9.15
N HIS A 9 0.34 10.44 -9.08
CA HIS A 9 -0.68 9.43 -8.81
C HIS A 9 -1.71 9.41 -9.94
N PRO A 10 -2.23 8.25 -10.31
CA PRO A 10 -3.37 8.22 -11.21
C PRO A 10 -4.59 8.84 -10.54
N ALA A 11 -5.39 9.57 -11.33
CA ALA A 11 -6.67 10.04 -10.86
C ALA A 11 -7.61 8.83 -10.67
N THR A 12 -8.68 9.02 -9.91
CA THR A 12 -9.60 7.92 -9.62
C THR A 12 -10.09 7.24 -10.90
N ASP A 13 -10.46 8.01 -11.91
CA ASP A 13 -10.96 7.48 -13.17
C ASP A 13 -9.89 6.87 -14.07
N GLU A 14 -8.63 7.06 -13.73
CA GLU A 14 -7.50 6.43 -14.44
C GLU A 14 -7.12 5.07 -13.85
N ILE A 15 -7.67 4.70 -12.70
CA ILE A 15 -7.38 3.42 -12.06
C ILE A 15 -8.10 2.32 -12.82
N THR A 16 -7.36 1.32 -13.30
CA THR A 16 -7.94 0.20 -14.04
C THR A 16 -7.90 -1.09 -13.22
N LEU A 17 -8.86 -1.96 -13.45
CA LEU A 17 -8.91 -3.25 -12.77
C LEU A 17 -7.64 -4.07 -13.04
N ILE A 18 -7.17 -4.06 -14.27
CA ILE A 18 -6.01 -4.86 -14.64
C ILE A 18 -4.74 -4.37 -13.93
N ASP A 19 -4.59 -3.06 -13.77
CA ASP A 19 -3.45 -2.50 -13.04
C ASP A 19 -3.53 -2.87 -11.56
N VAL A 20 -4.71 -2.79 -10.97
CA VAL A 20 -4.91 -3.18 -9.57
C VAL A 20 -4.59 -4.67 -9.38
N MET A 21 -5.11 -5.52 -10.24
CA MET A 21 -4.84 -6.97 -10.17
C MET A 21 -3.36 -7.27 -10.35
N GLY A 22 -2.69 -6.59 -11.28
CA GLY A 22 -1.27 -6.76 -11.49
C GLY A 22 -0.45 -6.33 -10.28
N ALA A 23 -0.81 -5.22 -9.67
CA ALA A 23 -0.14 -4.73 -8.47
C ALA A 23 -0.33 -5.67 -7.28
N LEU A 24 -1.44 -6.40 -7.23
CA LEU A 24 -1.74 -7.33 -6.14
C LEU A 24 -1.32 -8.77 -6.44
N ASN A 25 -0.62 -8.99 -7.52
CA ASN A 25 -0.09 -10.31 -7.86
C ASN A 25 1.28 -10.53 -7.20
N ASP A 26 1.35 -10.29 -5.90
CA ASP A 26 2.58 -10.47 -5.11
C ASP A 26 2.22 -10.53 -3.64
N PRO A 27 2.72 -11.53 -2.87
CA PRO A 27 2.35 -11.68 -1.46
C PRO A 27 2.74 -10.49 -0.59
N ILE A 28 3.89 -9.87 -0.86
CA ILE A 28 4.33 -8.70 -0.08
C ILE A 28 3.36 -7.54 -0.31
N ARG A 29 2.97 -7.30 -1.56
CA ARG A 29 2.04 -6.22 -1.88
C ARG A 29 0.66 -6.47 -1.30
N VAL A 30 0.18 -7.70 -1.32
CA VAL A 30 -1.07 -8.05 -0.62
C VAL A 30 -0.94 -7.81 0.88
N GLY A 31 0.18 -8.22 1.46
CA GLY A 31 0.46 -7.96 2.88
C GLY A 31 0.45 -6.48 3.21
N LEU A 32 1.01 -5.66 2.33
CA LEU A 32 1.04 -4.22 2.53
C LEU A 32 -0.37 -3.63 2.58
N ILE A 33 -1.26 -4.03 1.67
CA ILE A 33 -2.64 -3.51 1.71
C ILE A 33 -3.40 -4.02 2.94
N ARG A 34 -3.09 -5.20 3.43
CA ARG A 34 -3.67 -5.70 4.69
C ARG A 34 -3.27 -4.81 5.87
N VAL A 35 -1.99 -4.43 5.93
CA VAL A 35 -1.50 -3.53 6.98
C VAL A 35 -2.16 -2.16 6.86
N LEU A 36 -2.31 -1.67 5.63
CA LEU A 36 -2.86 -0.33 5.36
C LEU A 36 -4.39 -0.31 5.39
N ALA A 37 -5.03 -1.44 5.66
CA ALA A 37 -6.49 -1.54 5.70
C ALA A 37 -7.11 -0.81 6.89
N ASP A 38 -6.30 -0.31 7.81
CA ASP A 38 -6.77 0.56 8.89
C ASP A 38 -7.13 1.97 8.39
N ASP A 39 -6.90 2.25 7.12
CA ASP A 39 -7.15 3.54 6.47
C ASP A 39 -6.36 4.71 7.07
N ARG A 40 -5.26 4.40 7.73
CA ARG A 40 -4.38 5.40 8.33
C ARG A 40 -3.12 5.56 7.49
N GLU A 41 -2.54 6.75 7.57
CA GLU A 41 -1.25 7.02 6.94
C GLU A 41 -0.14 6.43 7.80
N HIS A 42 0.79 5.72 7.16
CA HIS A 42 1.95 5.14 7.83
C HIS A 42 3.23 5.58 7.14
N GLY A 43 4.26 5.84 7.91
CA GLY A 43 5.58 6.11 7.36
C GLY A 43 6.17 4.86 6.73
N TRP A 44 6.89 5.02 5.62
CA TRP A 44 7.55 3.88 4.98
C TRP A 44 8.49 3.16 5.95
N GLY A 45 9.14 3.91 6.85
CA GLY A 45 10.05 3.35 7.84
C GLY A 45 9.37 2.49 8.90
N GLU A 46 8.05 2.59 9.04
CA GLU A 46 7.29 1.77 9.98
C GLU A 46 6.95 0.40 9.41
N LEU A 47 7.02 0.24 8.10
CA LEU A 47 6.63 -1.00 7.44
C LEU A 47 7.73 -2.05 7.57
N ARG A 48 7.33 -3.28 7.84
CA ARG A 48 8.23 -4.43 7.98
C ARG A 48 7.80 -5.54 7.06
N ALA A 49 8.75 -6.03 6.28
CA ALA A 49 8.54 -7.14 5.36
C ALA A 49 9.85 -7.92 5.23
N PRO A 50 9.79 -9.21 4.91
CA PRO A 50 11.00 -10.04 4.80
C PRO A 50 11.75 -9.82 3.49
N VAL A 51 12.02 -8.57 3.15
CA VAL A 51 12.72 -8.17 1.91
C VAL A 51 13.63 -6.98 2.22
N ALA A 52 14.57 -6.72 1.34
CA ALA A 52 15.43 -5.56 1.46
C ALA A 52 14.62 -4.26 1.35
N LYS A 53 15.14 -3.19 1.94
CA LYS A 53 14.48 -1.88 1.90
C LYS A 53 14.22 -1.40 0.47
N SER A 54 15.16 -1.61 -0.44
CA SER A 54 14.99 -1.22 -1.84
C SER A 54 13.87 -1.99 -2.49
N THR A 55 13.73 -3.27 -2.17
CA THR A 55 12.64 -4.11 -2.69
C THR A 55 11.30 -3.65 -2.13
N LEU A 56 11.25 -3.35 -0.83
CA LEU A 56 10.03 -2.83 -0.23
C LEU A 56 9.61 -1.50 -0.87
N SER A 57 10.56 -0.61 -1.09
CA SER A 57 10.29 0.66 -1.78
C SER A 57 9.75 0.44 -3.19
N HIS A 58 10.29 -0.57 -3.90
CA HIS A 58 9.78 -0.94 -5.22
C HIS A 58 8.31 -1.40 -5.14
N HIS A 59 7.98 -2.25 -4.18
CA HIS A 59 6.60 -2.70 -3.99
C HIS A 59 5.66 -1.54 -3.70
N LEU A 60 6.10 -0.59 -2.89
CA LEU A 60 5.29 0.60 -2.58
C LEU A 60 5.06 1.46 -3.82
N ARG A 61 6.07 1.58 -4.69
CA ARG A 61 5.93 2.32 -5.95
C ARG A 61 4.99 1.62 -6.92
N VAL A 62 5.02 0.28 -6.98
CA VAL A 62 4.09 -0.48 -7.82
C VAL A 62 2.66 -0.24 -7.38
N LEU A 63 2.39 -0.28 -6.08
CA LEU A 63 1.05 -0.02 -5.54
C LEU A 63 0.59 1.41 -5.85
N ARG A 64 1.48 2.38 -5.70
CA ARG A 64 1.20 3.78 -6.00
C ARG A 64 0.85 3.98 -7.47
N ASP A 65 1.65 3.42 -8.36
CA ASP A 65 1.46 3.62 -9.80
C ASP A 65 0.18 2.98 -10.30
N ALA A 66 -0.28 1.92 -9.65
CA ALA A 66 -1.56 1.29 -9.97
C ALA A 66 -2.78 1.99 -9.36
N GLY A 67 -2.54 2.98 -8.52
CA GLY A 67 -3.63 3.71 -7.85
C GLY A 67 -4.17 3.03 -6.60
N VAL A 68 -3.47 2.03 -6.09
CA VAL A 68 -3.90 1.30 -4.88
C VAL A 68 -3.59 2.10 -3.62
N THR A 69 -2.47 2.80 -3.63
CA THR A 69 -2.03 3.61 -2.49
C THR A 69 -1.70 5.03 -2.92
N ARG A 70 -1.66 5.91 -1.93
CA ARG A 70 -1.20 7.28 -2.10
C ARG A 70 0.04 7.49 -1.26
N THR A 71 1.08 8.02 -1.87
CA THR A 71 2.34 8.33 -1.22
C THR A 71 2.43 9.84 -1.03
N ARG A 72 2.83 10.25 0.16
CA ARG A 72 3.10 11.66 0.47
C ARG A 72 4.54 11.76 0.96
N GLN A 73 5.26 12.76 0.47
CA GLN A 73 6.62 13.01 0.91
C GLN A 73 6.67 14.28 1.75
N GLU A 74 7.36 14.19 2.88
CA GLU A 74 7.56 15.33 3.78
C GLU A 74 9.03 15.30 4.21
N GLY A 75 9.81 16.25 3.68
CA GLY A 75 11.26 16.24 3.87
C GLY A 75 11.85 14.97 3.29
N THR A 76 12.59 14.23 4.10
CA THR A 76 13.18 12.94 3.71
C THR A 76 12.27 11.75 4.02
N ARG A 77 11.10 12.00 4.61
CA ARG A 77 10.17 10.94 5.00
C ARG A 77 9.09 10.74 3.96
N CYS A 78 8.76 9.49 3.72
CA CYS A 78 7.63 9.12 2.85
C CYS A 78 6.57 8.44 3.69
N PHE A 79 5.32 8.73 3.36
CA PHE A 79 4.14 8.15 4.01
C PHE A 79 3.25 7.52 2.97
N VAL A 80 2.52 6.51 3.38
CA VAL A 80 1.64 5.77 2.48
C VAL A 80 0.29 5.53 3.16
N LYS A 81 -0.76 5.58 2.34
CA LYS A 81 -2.13 5.32 2.77
C LYS A 81 -2.86 4.57 1.67
N LEU A 82 -3.72 3.63 2.05
CA LEU A 82 -4.57 2.90 1.10
C LEU A 82 -5.63 3.85 0.54
N ARG A 83 -5.86 3.78 -0.76
CA ARG A 83 -6.87 4.60 -1.43
C ARG A 83 -8.23 3.91 -1.42
N SER A 84 -8.72 3.58 -0.23
CA SER A 84 -9.95 2.80 -0.05
C SER A 84 -11.16 3.46 -0.72
N ASP A 85 -11.32 4.78 -0.55
CA ASP A 85 -12.47 5.48 -1.12
C ASP A 85 -12.44 5.46 -2.65
N ASP A 86 -11.27 5.71 -3.24
CA ASP A 86 -11.13 5.69 -4.70
C ASP A 86 -11.36 4.30 -5.26
N LEU A 87 -10.81 3.28 -4.61
CA LEU A 87 -10.98 1.89 -5.04
C LEU A 87 -12.43 1.45 -4.93
N ASN A 88 -13.11 1.85 -3.86
CA ASN A 88 -14.52 1.53 -3.67
C ASN A 88 -15.41 2.28 -4.67
N ALA A 89 -15.04 3.50 -5.05
CA ALA A 89 -15.76 4.25 -6.06
C ALA A 89 -15.63 3.60 -7.44
N ARG A 90 -14.42 3.12 -7.77
CA ARG A 90 -14.17 2.48 -9.08
C ARG A 90 -14.69 1.06 -9.15
N PHE A 91 -14.48 0.29 -8.09
CA PHE A 91 -14.78 -1.15 -8.06
C PHE A 91 -15.45 -1.49 -6.73
N PRO A 92 -16.76 -1.20 -6.61
CA PRO A 92 -17.47 -1.43 -5.35
C PRO A 92 -17.34 -2.87 -4.86
N GLY A 93 -16.88 -3.03 -3.63
CA GLY A 93 -16.76 -4.35 -2.98
C GLY A 93 -15.48 -5.12 -3.30
N LEU A 94 -14.71 -4.71 -4.30
CA LEU A 94 -13.51 -5.45 -4.72
C LEU A 94 -12.46 -5.48 -3.61
N LEU A 95 -12.14 -4.34 -3.03
CA LEU A 95 -11.10 -4.25 -2.01
C LEU A 95 -11.46 -5.11 -0.79
N THR A 96 -12.68 -5.02 -0.31
CA THR A 96 -13.16 -5.84 0.81
C THR A 96 -13.04 -7.32 0.49
N ALA A 97 -13.45 -7.73 -0.71
CA ALA A 97 -13.37 -9.13 -1.12
C ALA A 97 -11.91 -9.62 -1.17
N ILE A 98 -11.01 -8.79 -1.67
CA ILE A 98 -9.58 -9.12 -1.73
C ILE A 98 -9.01 -9.27 -0.31
N LEU A 99 -9.32 -8.34 0.58
CA LEU A 99 -8.81 -8.37 1.96
C LEU A 99 -9.35 -9.59 2.71
N ASP A 100 -10.61 -9.92 2.53
CA ASP A 100 -11.21 -11.10 3.14
C ASP A 100 -10.58 -12.38 2.61
N ALA A 101 -10.42 -12.47 1.30
CA ALA A 101 -9.80 -13.63 0.67
C ALA A 101 -8.34 -13.81 1.11
N ALA A 102 -7.60 -12.70 1.19
CA ALA A 102 -6.21 -12.72 1.63
C ALA A 102 -6.09 -13.17 3.09
N HIS A 103 -7.03 -12.75 3.93
CA HIS A 103 -7.06 -13.19 5.32
C HIS A 103 -7.32 -14.69 5.42
N HIS A 104 -8.28 -15.22 4.67
CA HIS A 104 -8.60 -16.63 4.69
C HIS A 104 -7.45 -17.49 4.15
N ASP A 105 -6.76 -17.02 3.14
CA ASP A 105 -5.65 -17.73 2.51
C ASP A 105 -4.30 -17.41 3.15
N ASP A 106 -4.31 -16.56 4.17
CA ASP A 106 -3.12 -16.14 4.92
C ASP A 106 -2.02 -15.56 4.03
N VAL A 107 -2.40 -14.77 3.04
CA VAL A 107 -1.44 -14.14 2.13
C VAL A 107 -0.86 -12.89 2.80
N GLY A 108 0.48 -12.77 2.76
CA GLY A 108 1.14 -11.57 3.22
C GLY A 108 1.23 -11.41 4.73
N SER A 109 1.06 -12.48 5.48
CA SER A 109 1.09 -12.43 6.95
C SER A 109 2.45 -12.03 7.52
N HIS A 110 3.50 -12.07 6.70
CA HIS A 110 4.85 -11.67 7.12
C HIS A 110 5.06 -10.16 7.09
N VAL A 111 4.13 -9.42 6.52
CA VAL A 111 4.20 -7.96 6.45
C VAL A 111 3.51 -7.39 7.68
N GLY A 112 4.14 -6.40 8.28
CA GLY A 112 3.59 -5.77 9.47
C GLY A 112 4.12 -4.36 9.67
N LEU A 113 3.84 -3.81 10.80
CA LEU A 113 4.37 -2.52 11.22
C LEU A 113 5.54 -2.71 12.16
N ALA A 114 6.41 -1.71 12.22
CA ALA A 114 7.44 -1.68 13.23
C ALA A 114 6.78 -1.91 14.58
N ASP A 115 7.41 -2.74 15.36
CA ASP A 115 6.83 -3.15 16.62
C ASP A 115 6.69 -1.96 17.55
N ASP A 116 5.48 -1.48 17.68
CA ASP A 116 5.12 -0.45 18.64
C ASP A 116 4.82 -1.05 19.98
N SER A 117 4.67 -2.37 20.01
CA SER A 117 4.34 -3.00 21.26
C SER A 117 5.51 -2.86 22.20
N PRO A 118 5.22 -2.60 23.47
CA PRO A 118 6.28 -2.58 24.44
C PRO A 118 6.97 -3.93 24.41
N THR A 119 8.25 -3.88 24.23
CA THR A 119 9.03 -5.08 24.41
C THR A 119 8.87 -5.50 25.83
N ALA A 120 8.22 -6.56 25.96
CA ALA A 120 8.08 -7.08 27.32
C ALA A 120 9.42 -7.39 27.91
#